data_8acf1f7602a3178efc37d938b734baa2
#
_entry.id   8acf1f7602a3178efc37d938b734baa2
#
_cell.length_a   1.000
_cell.length_b   1.000
_cell.length_c   1.000
_cell.angle_alpha   90.00
_cell.angle_beta   90.00
_cell.angle_gamma   90.00
#
_symmetry.space_group_name_H-M   'P 1'
#
loop_
_entity.id
_entity.type
_entity.pdbx_description
1 polymer ?
#
loop_
_entity_poly.entity_id
_entity_poly.type
_entity_poly.pdbx_seq_one_letter_code
_entity_poly.pdbx_strand_id
1 'polypeptide(L)'
;MDPPEMLVEGALQNHYKMIKQMRGVPGVLPERFEEGFHVRHCALSLVGEPIMYPEINTFTELLHEKGISSYLVTNAQFPEEMKTLKPVTQLYISIDASTKDALKAVDRPLNRDFWERFTSCIEQLALRLERTVFRLTLGRIF
;
A
#
# COMPACT_ATOMS: atom_id res chain seq x y z
N MET A 1 10.44 12.26 11.71
CA MET A 1 9.95 11.15 10.86
C MET A 1 11.17 10.40 10.39
N ASP A 2 11.11 9.07 10.41
CA ASP A 2 12.30 8.27 10.11
C ASP A 2 12.66 8.34 8.63
N PRO A 3 13.96 8.38 8.27
CA PRO A 3 14.41 8.40 6.88
C PRO A 3 14.00 7.12 6.13
N PRO A 4 13.72 7.19 4.81
CA PRO A 4 13.28 6.05 4.03
C PRO A 4 14.31 4.91 3.99
N GLU A 5 15.61 5.21 3.98
CA GLU A 5 16.68 4.22 4.02
C GLU A 5 16.61 3.37 5.30
N MET A 6 16.41 4.05 6.44
CA MET A 6 16.30 3.38 7.74
C MET A 6 15.04 2.50 7.81
N LEU A 7 13.93 2.96 7.23
CA LEU A 7 12.68 2.19 7.19
C LEU A 7 12.82 0.94 6.32
N VAL A 8 13.41 1.05 5.14
CA VAL A 8 13.63 -0.09 4.23
C VAL A 8 14.56 -1.11 4.87
N GLU A 9 15.70 -0.65 5.41
CA GLU A 9 16.66 -1.54 6.06
C GLU A 9 16.07 -2.22 7.30
N GLY A 10 15.39 -1.45 8.16
CA GLY A 10 14.73 -1.97 9.36
C GLY A 10 13.65 -3.00 9.03
N ALA A 11 12.84 -2.76 7.97
CA ALA A 11 11.84 -3.70 7.50
C ALA A 11 12.46 -5.03 7.03
N LEU A 12 13.53 -4.96 6.23
CA LEU A 12 14.25 -6.14 5.77
C LEU A 12 14.88 -6.92 6.91
N GLN A 13 15.54 -6.24 7.85
CA GLN A 13 16.15 -6.88 9.04
C GLN A 13 15.08 -7.58 9.90
N ASN A 14 13.94 -6.94 10.13
CA ASN A 14 12.84 -7.53 10.87
C ASN A 14 12.26 -8.75 10.13
N HIS A 15 12.07 -8.66 8.81
CA HIS A 15 11.64 -9.79 7.99
C HIS A 15 12.59 -10.98 8.14
N TYR A 16 13.91 -10.78 7.95
CA TYR A 16 14.88 -11.86 8.09
C TYR A 16 14.96 -12.44 9.50
N LYS A 17 14.76 -11.60 10.51
CA LYS A 17 14.67 -12.08 11.90
C LYS A 17 13.46 -13.00 12.09
N MET A 18 12.32 -12.64 11.53
CA MET A 18 11.11 -13.48 11.58
C MET A 18 11.29 -14.80 10.83
N ILE A 19 11.87 -14.76 9.62
CA ILE A 19 12.16 -16.00 8.86
C ILE A 19 13.10 -16.92 9.65
N LYS A 20 14.16 -16.39 10.27
CA LYS A 20 15.09 -17.19 11.09
C LYS A 20 14.38 -17.93 12.22
N GLN A 21 13.31 -17.38 12.80
CA GLN A 21 12.54 -18.04 13.86
C GLN A 21 11.75 -19.24 13.36
N MET A 22 11.50 -19.35 12.04
CA MET A 22 10.79 -20.48 11.43
C MET A 22 11.67 -21.70 11.20
N ARG A 23 13.00 -21.63 11.51
CA ARG A 23 13.94 -22.74 11.34
C ARG A 23 13.54 -23.91 12.24
N GLY A 24 13.28 -25.08 11.63
CA GLY A 24 12.94 -26.31 12.36
C GLY A 24 11.51 -26.34 12.90
N VAL A 25 10.68 -25.36 12.58
CA VAL A 25 9.26 -25.38 12.97
C VAL A 25 8.54 -26.46 12.16
N PRO A 26 7.75 -27.36 12.80
CA PRO A 26 7.00 -28.39 12.09
C PRO A 26 6.06 -27.82 11.02
N GLY A 27 6.11 -28.39 9.81
CA GLY A 27 5.31 -27.96 8.67
C GLY A 27 5.98 -26.89 7.78
N VAL A 28 7.12 -26.34 8.17
CA VAL A 28 7.90 -25.45 7.31
C VAL A 28 8.72 -26.27 6.32
N LEU A 29 8.47 -26.06 5.02
CA LEU A 29 9.21 -26.70 3.95
C LEU A 29 10.59 -26.02 3.80
N PRO A 30 11.71 -26.79 3.70
CA PRO A 30 13.06 -26.23 3.60
C PRO A 30 13.22 -25.24 2.44
N GLU A 31 12.68 -25.54 1.28
CA GLU A 31 12.71 -24.66 0.11
C GLU A 31 12.00 -23.33 0.35
N ARG A 32 10.86 -23.33 1.04
CA ARG A 32 10.12 -22.13 1.38
C ARG A 32 10.83 -21.30 2.46
N PHE A 33 11.52 -21.98 3.37
CA PHE A 33 12.37 -21.31 4.35
C PHE A 33 13.48 -20.54 3.67
N GLU A 34 14.18 -21.13 2.71
CA GLU A 34 15.24 -20.47 1.95
C GLU A 34 14.70 -19.33 1.07
N GLU A 35 13.57 -19.53 0.41
CA GLU A 35 12.89 -18.45 -0.34
C GLU A 35 12.57 -17.23 0.53
N GLY A 36 12.27 -17.45 1.81
CA GLY A 36 11.97 -16.37 2.76
C GLY A 36 13.11 -15.37 2.96
N PHE A 37 14.35 -15.72 2.61
CA PHE A 37 15.49 -14.79 2.63
C PHE A 37 15.61 -13.95 1.35
N HIS A 38 14.78 -14.18 0.35
CA HIS A 38 14.80 -13.45 -0.91
C HIS A 38 13.51 -12.61 -1.05
N VAL A 39 13.50 -11.44 -0.40
CA VAL A 39 12.36 -10.53 -0.45
C VAL A 39 12.15 -10.02 -1.88
N ARG A 40 10.96 -10.24 -2.43
CA ARG A 40 10.58 -9.84 -3.79
C ARG A 40 9.48 -8.79 -3.83
N HIS A 41 8.71 -8.66 -2.76
CA HIS A 41 7.50 -7.84 -2.74
C HIS A 41 7.38 -7.11 -1.40
N CYS A 42 6.95 -5.85 -1.46
CA CYS A 42 6.60 -5.05 -0.30
C CYS A 42 5.18 -4.50 -0.46
N ALA A 43 4.28 -4.86 0.46
CA ALA A 43 2.93 -4.34 0.50
C ALA A 43 2.85 -3.21 1.53
N LEU A 44 2.61 -2.00 1.04
CA LEU A 44 2.35 -0.80 1.84
C LEU A 44 0.85 -0.73 2.11
N SER A 45 0.45 -1.40 3.17
CA SER A 45 -0.96 -1.62 3.53
C SER A 45 -1.09 -1.87 5.03
N LEU A 46 -2.28 -2.02 5.54
CA LEU A 46 -2.69 -2.41 6.90
C LEU A 46 -2.89 -1.27 7.87
N VAL A 47 -1.91 -0.39 8.10
CA VAL A 47 -2.01 0.65 9.12
C VAL A 47 -1.73 2.01 8.50
N GLY A 48 -2.66 2.95 8.68
CA GLY A 48 -2.55 4.30 8.15
C GLY A 48 -2.70 4.37 6.63
N GLU A 49 -2.28 5.49 6.08
CA GLU A 49 -2.27 5.77 4.64
C GLU A 49 -0.83 5.97 4.18
N PRO A 50 -0.21 4.98 3.52
CA PRO A 50 1.19 5.05 3.10
C PRO A 50 1.49 6.25 2.19
N ILE A 51 0.52 6.67 1.36
CA ILE A 51 0.68 7.80 0.45
C ILE A 51 0.95 9.13 1.17
N MET A 52 0.58 9.24 2.46
CA MET A 52 0.84 10.43 3.29
C MET A 52 2.29 10.53 3.77
N TYR A 53 3.09 9.48 3.60
CA TYR A 53 4.50 9.55 3.99
C TYR A 53 5.23 10.52 3.06
N PRO A 54 5.82 11.63 3.55
CA PRO A 54 6.39 12.65 2.69
C PRO A 54 7.49 12.16 1.76
N GLU A 55 8.24 11.15 2.20
CA GLU A 55 9.32 10.52 1.43
C GLU A 55 8.87 9.22 0.73
N ILE A 56 7.56 9.07 0.44
CA ILE A 56 7.01 7.84 -0.16
C ILE A 56 7.68 7.51 -1.50
N ASN A 57 7.98 8.51 -2.29
CA ASN A 57 8.65 8.34 -3.58
C ASN A 57 10.07 7.79 -3.41
N THR A 58 10.86 8.38 -2.53
CA THR A 58 12.21 7.90 -2.19
C THR A 58 12.15 6.48 -1.62
N PHE A 59 11.20 6.21 -0.74
CA PHE A 59 11.00 4.88 -0.16
C PHE A 59 10.71 3.81 -1.23
N THR A 60 9.81 4.09 -2.16
CA THR A 60 9.47 3.14 -3.24
C THR A 60 10.60 2.97 -4.25
N GLU A 61 11.36 4.02 -4.55
CA GLU A 61 12.56 3.95 -5.38
C GLU A 61 13.62 3.04 -4.75
N LEU A 62 13.89 3.18 -3.46
CA LEU A 62 14.83 2.30 -2.73
C LEU A 62 14.41 0.82 -2.74
N LEU A 63 13.11 0.54 -2.68
CA LEU A 63 12.60 -0.83 -2.87
C LEU A 63 12.91 -1.34 -4.28
N HIS A 64 12.61 -0.52 -5.31
CA HIS A 64 12.82 -0.90 -6.71
C HIS A 64 14.30 -1.11 -7.03
N GLU A 65 15.21 -0.29 -6.49
CA GLU A 65 16.67 -0.46 -6.63
C GLU A 65 17.15 -1.80 -6.06
N LYS A 66 16.48 -2.31 -5.02
CA LYS A 66 16.75 -3.63 -4.44
C LYS A 66 16.02 -4.78 -5.17
N GLY A 67 15.33 -4.50 -6.27
CA GLY A 67 14.53 -5.49 -7.01
C GLY A 67 13.26 -5.93 -6.27
N ILE A 68 12.75 -5.11 -5.35
CA ILE A 68 11.54 -5.39 -4.56
C ILE A 68 10.37 -4.62 -5.17
N SER A 69 9.33 -5.32 -5.59
CA SER A 69 8.09 -4.71 -6.09
C SER A 69 7.33 -4.01 -4.97
N SER A 70 6.72 -2.86 -5.28
CA SER A 70 5.90 -2.08 -4.37
C SER A 70 4.41 -2.20 -4.67
N TYR A 71 3.62 -2.54 -3.67
CA TYR A 71 2.15 -2.55 -3.72
C TYR A 71 1.64 -1.51 -2.74
N LEU A 72 1.08 -0.40 -3.25
CA LEU A 72 0.58 0.69 -2.42
C LEU A 72 -0.95 0.67 -2.38
N VAL A 73 -1.51 0.64 -1.19
CA VAL A 73 -2.96 0.66 -0.95
C VAL A 73 -3.35 2.02 -0.40
N THR A 74 -4.38 2.64 -0.96
CA THR A 74 -4.91 3.93 -0.50
C THR A 74 -6.44 3.96 -0.56
N ASN A 75 -7.03 4.78 0.30
CA ASN A 75 -8.46 5.09 0.30
C ASN A 75 -8.82 6.26 -0.63
N ALA A 76 -7.86 6.74 -1.42
CA ALA A 76 -8.04 7.83 -2.38
C ALA A 76 -8.57 9.15 -1.76
N GLN A 77 -8.08 9.51 -0.57
CA GLN A 77 -8.43 10.76 0.10
C GLN A 77 -7.37 11.86 -0.02
N PHE A 78 -6.29 11.60 -0.77
CA PHE A 78 -5.10 12.44 -0.83
C PHE A 78 -4.76 12.80 -2.29
N PRO A 79 -5.53 13.70 -2.94
CA PRO A 79 -5.38 14.01 -4.36
C PRO A 79 -4.03 14.70 -4.69
N GLU A 80 -3.48 15.52 -3.79
CA GLU A 80 -2.19 16.18 -4.05
C GLU A 80 -1.03 15.17 -3.97
N GLU A 81 -1.07 14.27 -3.01
CA GLU A 81 -0.10 13.19 -2.87
C GLU A 81 -0.21 12.21 -4.05
N MET A 82 -1.44 11.90 -4.47
CA MET A 82 -1.70 11.05 -5.65
C MET A 82 -1.08 11.65 -6.91
N LYS A 83 -1.18 12.97 -7.08
CA LYS A 83 -0.63 13.70 -8.24
C LYS A 83 0.90 13.63 -8.30
N THR A 84 1.56 13.66 -7.16
CA THR A 84 3.03 13.67 -7.06
C THR A 84 3.64 12.28 -6.87
N LEU A 85 2.83 11.27 -6.61
CA LEU A 85 3.28 9.89 -6.42
C LEU A 85 3.94 9.37 -7.70
N LYS A 86 5.19 8.95 -7.63
CA LYS A 86 5.89 8.26 -8.71
C LYS A 86 5.30 6.86 -8.95
N PRO A 87 5.50 6.27 -10.14
CA PRO A 87 4.96 4.95 -10.43
C PRO A 87 5.39 3.90 -9.41
N VAL A 88 4.41 3.19 -8.85
CA VAL A 88 4.59 1.98 -8.04
C VAL A 88 4.35 0.75 -8.91
N THR A 89 4.76 -0.43 -8.47
CA THR A 89 4.55 -1.66 -9.24
C THR A 89 3.06 -1.94 -9.41
N GLN A 90 2.27 -1.69 -8.38
CA GLN A 90 0.81 -1.82 -8.45
C GLN A 90 0.15 -0.92 -7.40
N LEU A 91 -0.82 -0.14 -7.85
CA LEU A 91 -1.62 0.74 -7.02
C LEU A 91 -2.97 0.09 -6.73
N TYR A 92 -3.36 0.07 -5.46
CA TYR A 92 -4.67 -0.42 -5.03
C TYR A 92 -5.50 0.73 -4.49
N ILE A 93 -6.70 0.91 -5.04
CA ILE A 93 -7.69 1.88 -4.58
C ILE A 93 -8.80 1.13 -3.87
N SER A 94 -9.00 1.44 -2.59
CA SER A 94 -10.15 0.91 -1.84
C SER A 94 -11.40 1.71 -2.17
N ILE A 95 -12.46 1.01 -2.57
CA ILE A 95 -13.78 1.56 -2.88
C ILE A 95 -14.82 0.77 -2.08
N ASP A 96 -15.28 1.34 -0.99
CA ASP A 96 -16.16 0.64 -0.05
C ASP A 96 -17.64 0.94 -0.27
N ALA A 97 -17.98 1.89 -1.14
CA ALA A 97 -19.35 2.15 -1.56
C ALA A 97 -19.42 2.89 -2.91
N SER A 98 -20.58 2.79 -3.58
CA SER A 98 -20.82 3.34 -4.93
C SER A 98 -21.42 4.75 -4.93
N THR A 99 -21.83 5.28 -3.78
CA THR A 99 -22.44 6.59 -3.65
C THR A 99 -21.86 7.37 -2.49
N LYS A 100 -21.95 8.71 -2.55
CA LYS A 100 -21.45 9.60 -1.49
C LYS A 100 -22.05 9.26 -0.12
N ASP A 101 -23.36 9.03 -0.05
CA ASP A 101 -24.05 8.75 1.22
C ASP A 101 -23.68 7.37 1.77
N ALA A 102 -23.58 6.36 0.91
CA ALA A 102 -23.16 5.03 1.31
C ALA A 102 -21.68 5.03 1.77
N LEU A 103 -20.79 5.71 1.07
CA LEU A 103 -19.39 5.85 1.45
C LEU A 103 -19.25 6.54 2.82
N LYS A 104 -20.03 7.60 3.04
CA LYS A 104 -20.09 8.29 4.34
C LYS A 104 -20.55 7.37 5.46
N ALA A 105 -21.53 6.52 5.22
CA ALA A 105 -22.06 5.60 6.21
C ALA A 105 -21.07 4.48 6.57
N VAL A 106 -20.33 3.96 5.58
CA VAL A 106 -19.38 2.85 5.74
C VAL A 106 -18.06 3.33 6.33
N ASP A 107 -17.42 4.30 5.67
CA ASP A 107 -16.04 4.70 5.98
C ASP A 107 -15.94 5.73 7.11
N ARG A 108 -17.04 6.46 7.38
CA ARG A 108 -17.04 7.56 8.36
C ARG A 108 -15.86 8.52 8.14
N PRO A 109 -15.71 9.09 6.94
CA PRO A 109 -14.53 9.84 6.54
C PRO A 109 -14.26 11.04 7.44
N LEU A 110 -12.98 11.32 7.68
CA LEU A 110 -12.54 12.43 8.51
C LEU A 110 -12.73 13.78 7.81
N ASN A 111 -12.61 13.81 6.48
CA ASN A 111 -12.70 15.03 5.69
C ASN A 111 -14.15 15.30 5.27
N ARG A 112 -14.59 16.56 5.38
CA ARG A 112 -15.94 16.95 4.93
C ARG A 112 -16.08 16.86 3.40
N ASP A 113 -15.02 17.11 2.67
CA ASP A 113 -14.88 17.05 1.22
C ASP A 113 -14.40 15.68 0.70
N PHE A 114 -14.67 14.60 1.45
CA PHE A 114 -14.19 13.26 1.17
C PHE A 114 -14.58 12.75 -0.22
N TRP A 115 -15.77 13.10 -0.70
CA TRP A 115 -16.25 12.66 -2.00
C TRP A 115 -15.50 13.35 -3.14
N GLU A 116 -15.32 14.65 -3.01
CA GLU A 116 -14.59 15.49 -3.94
C GLU A 116 -13.10 15.07 -4.00
N ARG A 117 -12.49 14.73 -2.86
CA ARG A 117 -11.15 14.15 -2.79
C ARG A 117 -11.08 12.81 -3.50
N PHE A 118 -12.00 11.91 -3.19
CA PHE A 118 -12.08 10.60 -3.81
C PHE A 118 -12.23 10.70 -5.34
N THR A 119 -13.17 11.50 -5.83
CA THR A 119 -13.39 11.68 -7.29
C THR A 119 -12.17 12.30 -7.97
N SER A 120 -11.51 13.29 -7.35
CA SER A 120 -10.29 13.87 -7.86
C SER A 120 -9.15 12.85 -7.96
N CYS A 121 -8.98 11.97 -6.97
CA CYS A 121 -8.00 10.88 -7.06
C CYS A 121 -8.33 9.92 -8.21
N ILE A 122 -9.60 9.54 -8.39
CA ILE A 122 -10.02 8.63 -9.47
C ILE A 122 -9.76 9.25 -10.86
N GLU A 123 -10.06 10.53 -11.03
CA GLU A 123 -9.78 11.25 -12.29
C GLU A 123 -8.29 11.24 -12.63
N GLN A 124 -7.42 11.38 -11.65
CA GLN A 124 -5.97 11.34 -11.86
C GLN A 124 -5.46 9.97 -12.32
N LEU A 125 -6.16 8.88 -12.00
CA LEU A 125 -5.75 7.54 -12.42
C LEU A 125 -5.75 7.38 -13.95
N ALA A 126 -6.59 8.12 -14.66
CA ALA A 126 -6.63 8.11 -16.13
C ALA A 126 -5.31 8.59 -16.77
N LEU A 127 -4.50 9.35 -16.03
CA LEU A 127 -3.22 9.88 -16.47
C LEU A 127 -2.03 9.01 -16.04
N ARG A 128 -2.27 7.98 -15.24
CA ARG A 128 -1.24 7.11 -14.68
C ARG A 128 -1.06 5.86 -15.54
N LEU A 129 0.17 5.37 -15.62
CA LEU A 129 0.55 4.25 -16.49
C LEU A 129 0.74 2.93 -15.73
N GLU A 130 0.83 2.97 -14.40
CA GLU A 130 0.99 1.76 -13.61
C GLU A 130 -0.30 0.95 -13.51
N ARG A 131 -0.16 -0.33 -13.24
CA ARG A 131 -1.29 -1.21 -12.99
C ARG A 131 -2.06 -0.76 -11.75
N THR A 132 -3.33 -0.42 -11.94
CA THR A 132 -4.25 -0.06 -10.86
C THR A 132 -5.29 -1.16 -10.63
N VAL A 133 -5.53 -1.48 -9.38
CA VAL A 133 -6.56 -2.43 -8.93
C VAL A 133 -7.57 -1.72 -8.05
N PHE A 134 -8.83 -1.80 -8.40
CA PHE A 134 -9.93 -1.38 -7.53
C PHE A 134 -10.29 -2.53 -6.59
N ARG A 135 -10.11 -2.30 -5.30
CA ARG A 135 -10.49 -3.24 -4.25
C ARG A 135 -11.86 -2.84 -3.72
N LEU A 136 -12.87 -3.64 -4.02
CA LEU A 136 -14.24 -3.39 -3.63
C LEU A 136 -14.60 -4.21 -2.39
N THR A 137 -15.18 -3.54 -1.39
CA THR A 137 -15.81 -4.21 -0.25
C THR A 137 -17.30 -4.32 -0.51
N LEU A 138 -17.81 -5.53 -0.68
CA LEU A 138 -19.22 -5.80 -0.86
C LEU A 138 -19.84 -6.08 0.50
N GLY A 139 -20.63 -5.13 0.99
CA GLY A 139 -21.36 -5.25 2.25
C GLY A 139 -22.85 -4.96 2.06
N ARG A 140 -23.69 -5.61 2.87
CA ARG A 140 -25.11 -5.24 2.97
C ARG A 140 -25.25 -4.20 4.08
N ILE A 141 -25.62 -2.98 3.71
CA ILE A 141 -25.99 -1.94 4.69
C ILE A 141 -27.45 -2.23 5.09
N PHE A 142 -27.64 -2.58 6.35
CA PHE A 142 -28.97 -2.78 6.93
C PHE A 142 -29.49 -1.48 7.52
#